data_868748b20afe90875c93ae7e979fd14f
#
_entry.id   868748b20afe90875c93ae7e979fd14f
#
_cell.length_a   1.000
_cell.length_b   1.000
_cell.length_c   1.000
_cell.angle_alpha   90.00
_cell.angle_beta   90.00
_cell.angle_gamma   90.00
#
_symmetry.space_group_name_H-M   'P 1'
#
loop_
_entity.id
_entity.type
_entity.pdbx_description
1 polymer ?
#
loop_
_entity_poly.entity_id
_entity_poly.type
_entity_poly.pdbx_seq_one_letter_code
_entity_poly.pdbx_strand_id
1 'polypeptide(L)'
;MFLGIGVLRAALAEAVVDPPVAPPPNDADLPRFAVLVPLFREAEVVGDLVAALLRLDYPVDRLDLRLVVEADDLATRAAADAAVAGTPVEVLAVPAAEPRTKPKALNFALACVDAPFVSVFDAEDRPDPDQLRKAAAAFHAGGPDLAVVQAALEIDHADGARPWSVRQFEIEYAVLFHGLLPWLARQGLFLPLGGTSNHFRASHPLLPQENESDFSCVFSTG
;
A
#
# COMPACT_ATOMS: atom_id res chain seq x y z
N MET A 1 1.30 16.75 29.29
CA MET A 1 0.95 16.23 27.96
C MET A 1 1.76 14.98 27.60
N PHE A 2 3.10 14.98 27.66
CA PHE A 2 3.94 13.80 27.33
C PHE A 2 3.70 12.56 28.18
N LEU A 3 3.44 12.71 29.48
CA LEU A 3 3.17 11.57 30.39
C LEU A 3 1.88 10.83 30.01
N GLY A 4 0.84 11.56 29.60
CA GLY A 4 -0.44 10.98 29.18
C GLY A 4 -0.32 10.16 27.90
N ILE A 5 0.51 10.60 26.94
CA ILE A 5 0.82 9.87 25.70
C ILE A 5 1.60 8.59 26.02
N GLY A 6 2.56 8.64 26.94
CA GLY A 6 3.33 7.46 27.37
C GLY A 6 2.45 6.39 28.05
N VAL A 7 1.53 6.81 28.93
CA VAL A 7 0.59 5.90 29.57
C VAL A 7 -0.39 5.30 28.57
N LEU A 8 -0.92 6.10 27.65
CA LEU A 8 -1.79 5.61 26.57
C LEU A 8 -1.07 4.58 25.70
N ARG A 9 0.19 4.85 25.31
CA ARG A 9 1.02 3.91 24.53
C ARG A 9 1.25 2.60 25.27
N ALA A 10 1.56 2.65 26.57
CA ALA A 10 1.74 1.45 27.38
C ALA A 10 0.44 0.63 27.48
N ALA A 11 -0.70 1.29 27.70
CA ALA A 11 -2.01 0.63 27.76
C ALA A 11 -2.41 0.04 26.40
N LEU A 12 -2.06 0.69 25.27
CA LEU A 12 -2.29 0.17 23.93
C LEU A 12 -1.38 -1.01 23.60
N ALA A 13 -0.13 -1.01 24.06
CA ALA A 13 0.78 -2.13 23.88
C ALA A 13 0.30 -3.41 24.60
N GLU A 14 -0.38 -3.27 25.74
CA GLU A 14 -1.03 -4.41 26.44
C GLU A 14 -2.34 -4.86 25.78
N ALA A 15 -2.96 -3.99 24.99
CA ALA A 15 -4.21 -4.28 24.27
C ALA A 15 -4.00 -4.87 22.87
N VAL A 16 -2.75 -5.15 22.48
CA VAL A 16 -2.42 -5.75 21.18
C VAL A 16 -2.99 -7.17 21.12
N VAL A 17 -4.13 -7.28 20.49
CA VAL A 17 -4.68 -8.54 20.03
C VAL A 17 -4.73 -8.42 18.51
N ASP A 18 -3.85 -9.09 17.84
CA ASP A 18 -3.94 -9.22 16.38
C ASP A 18 -5.33 -9.80 16.06
N PRO A 19 -6.12 -9.15 15.22
CA PRO A 19 -7.39 -9.73 14.82
C PRO A 19 -7.11 -11.09 14.18
N PRO A 20 -7.94 -12.11 14.44
CA PRO A 20 -7.76 -13.41 13.82
C PRO A 20 -7.77 -13.20 12.30
N VAL A 21 -6.66 -13.51 11.65
CA VAL A 21 -6.56 -13.45 10.19
C VAL A 21 -7.43 -14.58 9.65
N ALA A 22 -8.50 -14.22 8.96
CA ALA A 22 -9.31 -15.21 8.26
C ALA A 22 -8.41 -16.01 7.29
N PRO A 23 -8.61 -17.32 7.12
CA PRO A 23 -7.85 -18.07 6.14
C PRO A 23 -8.09 -17.46 4.75
N PRO A 24 -7.03 -17.34 3.93
CA PRO A 24 -7.19 -16.80 2.58
C PRO A 24 -8.12 -17.68 1.76
N PRO A 25 -8.89 -17.09 0.83
CA PRO A 25 -9.68 -17.84 -0.14
C PRO A 25 -8.79 -18.78 -0.97
N ASN A 26 -9.38 -19.83 -1.54
CA ASN A 26 -8.68 -20.66 -2.52
C ASN A 26 -8.29 -19.82 -3.75
N ASP A 27 -7.29 -20.24 -4.50
CA ASP A 27 -6.84 -19.53 -5.70
C ASP A 27 -7.96 -19.24 -6.70
N ALA A 28 -8.92 -20.15 -6.83
CA ALA A 28 -10.09 -19.97 -7.71
C ALA A 28 -11.04 -18.84 -7.27
N ASP A 29 -11.04 -18.50 -5.99
CA ASP A 29 -11.94 -17.52 -5.38
C ASP A 29 -11.24 -16.18 -5.10
N LEU A 30 -9.92 -16.08 -5.32
CA LEU A 30 -9.16 -14.86 -5.12
C LEU A 30 -9.65 -13.76 -6.10
N PRO A 31 -9.88 -12.53 -5.63
CA PRO A 31 -10.28 -11.42 -6.49
C PRO A 31 -9.10 -10.92 -7.34
N ARG A 32 -9.39 -10.11 -8.37
CA ARG A 32 -8.34 -9.38 -9.10
C ARG A 32 -7.86 -8.17 -8.27
N PHE A 33 -6.55 -7.96 -8.28
CA PHE A 33 -5.90 -6.77 -7.72
C PHE A 33 -5.14 -6.01 -8.80
N ALA A 34 -5.28 -4.67 -8.80
CA ALA A 34 -4.31 -3.78 -9.40
C ALA A 34 -3.31 -3.32 -8.34
N VAL A 35 -2.03 -3.46 -8.61
CA VAL A 35 -0.95 -2.98 -7.75
C VAL A 35 -0.32 -1.78 -8.42
N LEU A 36 -0.40 -0.62 -7.78
CA LEU A 36 0.10 0.65 -8.29
C LEU A 36 1.30 1.11 -7.46
N VAL A 37 2.42 1.34 -8.12
CA VAL A 37 3.63 1.86 -7.48
C VAL A 37 4.06 3.14 -8.19
N PRO A 38 3.72 4.31 -7.64
CA PRO A 38 4.15 5.59 -8.20
C PRO A 38 5.64 5.81 -7.93
N LEU A 39 6.37 6.18 -8.97
CA LEU A 39 7.82 6.41 -8.97
C LEU A 39 8.14 7.81 -9.47
N PHE A 40 9.03 8.51 -8.77
CA PHE A 40 9.55 9.80 -9.21
C PHE A 40 11.00 10.00 -8.78
N ARG A 41 11.93 10.02 -9.74
CA ARG A 41 13.38 10.14 -9.52
C ARG A 41 13.97 9.00 -8.69
N GLU A 42 13.50 7.78 -8.93
CA GLU A 42 13.80 6.58 -8.14
C GLU A 42 14.41 5.45 -9.00
N ALA A 43 15.15 5.80 -10.04
CA ALA A 43 15.76 4.85 -10.97
C ALA A 43 16.60 3.76 -10.29
N GLU A 44 17.25 4.08 -9.16
CA GLU A 44 18.16 3.17 -8.46
C GLU A 44 17.45 2.01 -7.74
N VAL A 45 16.20 2.20 -7.31
CA VAL A 45 15.46 1.19 -6.51
C VAL A 45 14.52 0.31 -7.33
N VAL A 46 14.28 0.67 -8.60
CA VAL A 46 13.29 0.00 -9.46
C VAL A 46 13.56 -1.50 -9.62
N GLY A 47 14.82 -1.90 -9.78
CA GLY A 47 15.17 -3.31 -9.95
C GLY A 47 14.78 -4.17 -8.74
N ASP A 48 15.09 -3.69 -7.56
CA ASP A 48 14.75 -4.36 -6.29
C ASP A 48 13.24 -4.39 -6.05
N LEU A 49 12.55 -3.29 -6.39
CA LEU A 49 11.10 -3.20 -6.31
C LEU A 49 10.43 -4.24 -7.22
N VAL A 50 10.80 -4.32 -8.49
CA VAL A 50 10.25 -5.32 -9.41
C VAL A 50 10.50 -6.73 -8.90
N ALA A 51 11.71 -7.02 -8.40
CA ALA A 51 12.03 -8.30 -7.79
C ALA A 51 11.16 -8.60 -6.55
N ALA A 52 10.79 -7.58 -5.76
CA ALA A 52 9.88 -7.74 -4.63
C ALA A 52 8.44 -8.03 -5.09
N LEU A 53 7.92 -7.29 -6.08
CA LEU A 53 6.58 -7.51 -6.64
C LEU A 53 6.43 -8.90 -7.26
N LEU A 54 7.46 -9.41 -7.93
CA LEU A 54 7.46 -10.75 -8.55
C LEU A 54 7.49 -11.89 -7.51
N ARG A 55 7.77 -11.61 -6.24
CA ARG A 55 7.67 -12.59 -5.15
C ARG A 55 6.28 -12.69 -4.52
N LEU A 56 5.33 -11.84 -4.93
CA LEU A 56 3.97 -11.93 -4.43
C LEU A 56 3.35 -13.30 -4.77
N ASP A 57 2.89 -14.02 -3.76
CA ASP A 57 2.17 -15.29 -3.89
C ASP A 57 0.72 -15.02 -4.27
N TYR A 58 0.50 -14.73 -5.54
CA TYR A 58 -0.83 -14.46 -6.09
C TYR A 58 -0.92 -14.93 -7.54
N PRO A 59 -2.07 -15.46 -8.02
CA PRO A 59 -2.22 -15.89 -9.41
C PRO A 59 -1.96 -14.72 -10.38
N VAL A 60 -1.03 -14.93 -11.33
CA VAL A 60 -0.58 -13.88 -12.28
C VAL A 60 -1.73 -13.35 -13.13
N ASP A 61 -2.69 -14.21 -13.51
CA ASP A 61 -3.88 -13.83 -14.27
C ASP A 61 -4.88 -12.96 -13.46
N ARG A 62 -4.63 -12.79 -12.17
CA ARG A 62 -5.42 -11.98 -11.25
C ARG A 62 -4.66 -10.76 -10.70
N LEU A 63 -3.45 -10.51 -11.21
CA LEU A 63 -2.64 -9.35 -10.86
C LEU A 63 -2.48 -8.42 -12.07
N ASP A 64 -2.72 -7.13 -11.85
CA ASP A 64 -2.35 -6.04 -12.74
C ASP A 64 -1.27 -5.22 -12.02
N LEU A 65 0.01 -5.47 -12.34
CA LEU A 65 1.16 -4.84 -11.68
C LEU A 65 1.64 -3.65 -12.50
N ARG A 66 1.57 -2.43 -11.96
CA ARG A 66 1.93 -1.21 -12.68
C ARG A 66 2.91 -0.33 -11.93
N LEU A 67 4.04 -0.04 -12.56
CA LEU A 67 4.94 1.05 -12.19
C LEU A 67 4.43 2.34 -12.83
N VAL A 68 4.08 3.32 -12.00
CA VAL A 68 3.46 4.57 -12.45
C VAL A 68 4.52 5.67 -12.45
N VAL A 69 5.01 6.07 -13.63
CA VAL A 69 6.17 6.95 -13.80
C VAL A 69 5.77 8.23 -14.52
N GLU A 70 6.25 9.41 -14.09
CA GLU A 70 6.05 10.65 -14.83
C GLU A 70 6.74 10.57 -16.22
N ALA A 71 6.04 10.97 -17.28
CA ALA A 71 6.49 10.77 -18.66
C ALA A 71 7.81 11.49 -19.00
N ASP A 72 8.13 12.56 -18.27
CA ASP A 72 9.36 13.35 -18.43
C ASP A 72 10.48 12.96 -17.44
N ASP A 73 10.25 12.01 -16.53
CA ASP A 73 11.32 11.39 -15.74
C ASP A 73 11.99 10.26 -16.54
N LEU A 74 12.81 10.65 -17.50
CA LEU A 74 13.42 9.73 -18.46
C LEU A 74 14.34 8.70 -17.80
N ALA A 75 14.99 9.06 -16.70
CA ALA A 75 15.92 8.16 -16.00
C ALA A 75 15.16 7.02 -15.28
N THR A 76 14.14 7.36 -14.50
CA THR A 76 13.29 6.36 -13.81
C THR A 76 12.54 5.50 -14.82
N ARG A 77 12.04 6.12 -15.90
CA ARG A 77 11.34 5.39 -16.94
C ARG A 77 12.25 4.37 -17.63
N ALA A 78 13.46 4.76 -18.03
CA ALA A 78 14.41 3.84 -18.67
C ALA A 78 14.78 2.67 -17.74
N ALA A 79 14.97 2.94 -16.45
CA ALA A 79 15.22 1.91 -15.44
C ALA A 79 14.00 0.97 -15.28
N ALA A 80 12.79 1.52 -15.27
CA ALA A 80 11.55 0.76 -15.19
C ALA A 80 11.36 -0.14 -16.41
N ASP A 81 11.47 0.41 -17.64
CA ASP A 81 11.35 -0.34 -18.90
C ASP A 81 12.36 -1.51 -18.96
N ALA A 82 13.59 -1.28 -18.47
CA ALA A 82 14.61 -2.33 -18.39
C ALA A 82 14.29 -3.41 -17.35
N ALA A 83 13.80 -3.01 -16.16
CA ALA A 83 13.52 -3.93 -15.07
C ALA A 83 12.30 -4.82 -15.32
N VAL A 84 11.29 -4.31 -16.04
CA VAL A 84 10.07 -5.07 -16.33
C VAL A 84 10.19 -5.98 -17.55
N ALA A 85 11.27 -5.90 -18.33
CA ALA A 85 11.43 -6.66 -19.55
C ALA A 85 11.29 -8.17 -19.32
N GLY A 86 10.31 -8.79 -19.98
CA GLY A 86 10.03 -10.23 -19.85
C GLY A 86 9.27 -10.62 -18.56
N THR A 87 8.75 -9.65 -17.83
CA THR A 87 7.90 -9.86 -16.64
C THR A 87 6.43 -9.46 -16.91
N PRO A 88 5.48 -9.83 -16.06
CA PRO A 88 4.10 -9.38 -16.16
C PRO A 88 3.85 -7.95 -15.64
N VAL A 89 4.89 -7.23 -15.23
CA VAL A 89 4.78 -5.86 -14.72
C VAL A 89 4.77 -4.88 -15.90
N GLU A 90 3.87 -3.90 -15.87
CA GLU A 90 3.76 -2.86 -16.89
C GLU A 90 4.23 -1.50 -16.40
N VAL A 91 4.77 -0.68 -17.30
CA VAL A 91 5.11 0.72 -17.00
C VAL A 91 4.01 1.63 -17.55
N LEU A 92 3.35 2.37 -16.66
CA LEU A 92 2.35 3.37 -16.99
C LEU A 92 2.96 4.77 -16.95
N ALA A 93 3.07 5.42 -18.10
CA ALA A 93 3.59 6.78 -18.21
C ALA A 93 2.47 7.81 -17.93
N VAL A 94 2.63 8.58 -16.84
CA VAL A 94 1.72 9.67 -16.48
C VAL A 94 2.08 10.92 -17.30
N PRO A 95 1.13 11.59 -17.96
CA PRO A 95 1.38 12.84 -18.67
C PRO A 95 2.02 13.91 -17.75
N ALA A 96 3.10 14.53 -18.24
CA ALA A 96 3.79 15.58 -17.50
C ALA A 96 2.85 16.77 -17.27
N ALA A 97 2.49 17.04 -16.04
CA ALA A 97 1.66 18.17 -15.61
C ALA A 97 1.93 18.50 -14.15
N GLU A 98 1.78 19.77 -13.80
CA GLU A 98 1.81 20.20 -12.40
C GLU A 98 0.41 20.09 -11.74
N PRO A 99 0.35 19.81 -10.42
CA PRO A 99 1.46 19.49 -9.52
C PRO A 99 1.97 18.06 -9.73
N ARG A 100 3.31 17.84 -9.61
CA ARG A 100 3.91 16.50 -9.65
C ARG A 100 3.83 15.87 -8.28
N THR A 101 2.76 15.15 -8.05
CA THR A 101 2.49 14.54 -6.74
C THR A 101 2.08 13.08 -6.88
N LYS A 102 2.35 12.30 -5.85
CA LYS A 102 1.90 10.90 -5.75
C LYS A 102 0.38 10.77 -5.97
N PRO A 103 -0.50 11.60 -5.37
CA PRO A 103 -1.93 11.55 -5.63
C PRO A 103 -2.32 11.73 -7.09
N LYS A 104 -1.70 12.69 -7.82
CA LYS A 104 -1.96 12.89 -9.25
C LYS A 104 -1.64 11.64 -10.05
N ALA A 105 -0.46 11.05 -9.82
CA ALA A 105 -0.01 9.85 -10.53
C ALA A 105 -0.95 8.66 -10.25
N LEU A 106 -1.34 8.46 -8.99
CA LEU A 106 -2.26 7.40 -8.60
C LEU A 106 -3.66 7.60 -9.18
N ASN A 107 -4.20 8.84 -9.19
CA ASN A 107 -5.50 9.13 -9.79
C ASN A 107 -5.51 8.84 -11.30
N PHE A 108 -4.43 9.18 -12.00
CA PHE A 108 -4.29 8.83 -13.42
C PHE A 108 -4.25 7.31 -13.60
N ALA A 109 -3.49 6.61 -12.77
CA ALA A 109 -3.36 5.15 -12.85
C ALA A 109 -4.68 4.44 -12.53
N LEU A 110 -5.46 4.92 -11.57
CA LEU A 110 -6.79 4.38 -11.23
C LEU A 110 -7.74 4.38 -12.41
N ALA A 111 -7.70 5.43 -13.25
CA ALA A 111 -8.52 5.49 -14.46
C ALA A 111 -8.08 4.51 -15.55
N CYS A 112 -6.90 3.90 -15.42
CA CYS A 112 -6.31 2.97 -16.39
C CYS A 112 -6.42 1.50 -15.97
N VAL A 113 -6.98 1.20 -14.79
CA VAL A 113 -7.09 -0.17 -14.27
C VAL A 113 -8.53 -0.59 -14.07
N ASP A 114 -8.79 -1.87 -14.36
CA ASP A 114 -10.10 -2.49 -14.15
C ASP A 114 -9.94 -3.68 -13.18
N ALA A 115 -9.86 -3.37 -11.89
CA ALA A 115 -9.79 -4.36 -10.85
C ALA A 115 -10.68 -3.97 -9.66
N PRO A 116 -11.38 -4.93 -9.02
CA PRO A 116 -12.24 -4.64 -7.86
C PRO A 116 -11.46 -4.19 -6.62
N PHE A 117 -10.16 -4.47 -6.59
CA PHE A 117 -9.26 -4.04 -5.52
C PHE A 117 -7.99 -3.41 -6.06
N VAL A 118 -7.53 -2.38 -5.38
CA VAL A 118 -6.30 -1.65 -5.71
C VAL A 118 -5.38 -1.63 -4.50
N SER A 119 -4.13 -1.98 -4.71
CA SER A 119 -3.06 -1.88 -3.70
C SER A 119 -2.06 -0.81 -4.09
N VAL A 120 -1.61 -0.02 -3.13
CA VAL A 120 -0.62 1.03 -3.34
C VAL A 120 0.61 0.72 -2.51
N PHE A 121 1.77 0.67 -3.17
CA PHE A 121 3.08 0.53 -2.53
C PHE A 121 3.97 1.72 -2.87
N ASP A 122 4.99 1.94 -2.06
CA ASP A 122 6.08 2.88 -2.34
C ASP A 122 7.27 2.17 -2.99
N ALA A 123 8.17 2.93 -3.57
CA ALA A 123 9.34 2.39 -4.28
C ALA A 123 10.26 1.53 -3.41
N GLU A 124 10.36 1.87 -2.13
CA GLU A 124 11.16 1.15 -1.13
C GLU A 124 10.44 -0.02 -0.48
N ASP A 125 9.16 -0.22 -0.75
CA ASP A 125 8.39 -1.28 -0.09
C ASP A 125 8.88 -2.68 -0.49
N ARG A 126 8.81 -3.57 0.47
CA ARG A 126 9.07 -4.99 0.31
C ARG A 126 7.87 -5.75 0.86
N PRO A 127 6.78 -5.85 0.08
CA PRO A 127 5.58 -6.54 0.53
C PRO A 127 5.88 -8.01 0.83
N ASP A 128 5.26 -8.52 1.91
CA ASP A 128 5.27 -9.94 2.20
C ASP A 128 4.64 -10.73 1.04
N PRO A 129 5.17 -11.90 0.68
CA PRO A 129 4.62 -12.69 -0.42
C PRO A 129 3.10 -12.96 -0.29
N ASP A 130 2.59 -13.17 0.91
CA ASP A 130 1.18 -13.47 1.18
C ASP A 130 0.32 -12.23 1.50
N GLN A 131 0.88 -11.01 1.40
CA GLN A 131 0.19 -9.77 1.79
C GLN A 131 -1.13 -9.57 1.04
N LEU A 132 -1.18 -9.80 -0.27
CA LEU A 132 -2.42 -9.67 -1.04
C LEU A 132 -3.44 -10.75 -0.69
N ARG A 133 -3.01 -11.96 -0.35
CA ARG A 133 -3.89 -13.02 0.14
C ARG A 133 -4.53 -12.65 1.48
N LYS A 134 -3.74 -12.07 2.39
CA LYS A 134 -4.23 -11.56 3.68
C LYS A 134 -5.22 -10.41 3.48
N ALA A 135 -4.94 -9.49 2.55
CA ALA A 135 -5.87 -8.42 2.21
C ALA A 135 -7.19 -8.96 1.62
N ALA A 136 -7.12 -9.92 0.68
CA ALA A 136 -8.29 -10.57 0.10
C ALA A 136 -9.14 -11.26 1.18
N ALA A 137 -8.50 -11.97 2.11
CA ALA A 137 -9.18 -12.61 3.25
C ALA A 137 -9.88 -11.60 4.14
N ALA A 138 -9.23 -10.46 4.43
CA ALA A 138 -9.80 -9.38 5.22
C ALA A 138 -11.03 -8.77 4.54
N PHE A 139 -10.95 -8.47 3.23
CA PHE A 139 -12.10 -7.97 2.46
C PHE A 139 -13.25 -8.96 2.38
N HIS A 140 -12.93 -10.24 2.27
CA HIS A 140 -13.96 -11.30 2.28
C HIS A 140 -14.68 -11.37 3.64
N ALA A 141 -13.93 -11.34 4.74
CA ALA A 141 -14.47 -11.39 6.10
C ALA A 141 -15.22 -10.12 6.49
N GLY A 142 -14.72 -8.95 6.07
CA GLY A 142 -15.30 -7.64 6.41
C GLY A 142 -16.54 -7.26 5.57
N GLY A 143 -16.81 -7.99 4.50
CA GLY A 143 -17.99 -7.76 3.65
C GLY A 143 -17.87 -6.48 2.76
N PRO A 144 -18.99 -6.05 2.17
CA PRO A 144 -18.99 -4.97 1.19
C PRO A 144 -18.69 -3.58 1.78
N ASP A 145 -18.95 -3.38 3.07
CA ASP A 145 -18.75 -2.09 3.75
C ASP A 145 -17.29 -1.84 4.15
N LEU A 146 -16.42 -2.86 4.04
CA LEU A 146 -15.00 -2.68 4.27
C LEU A 146 -14.34 -2.03 3.06
N ALA A 147 -14.04 -0.73 3.18
CA ALA A 147 -13.46 0.09 2.10
C ALA A 147 -11.96 -0.10 1.95
N VAL A 148 -11.23 -0.21 3.06
CA VAL A 148 -9.76 -0.17 3.10
C VAL A 148 -9.22 -1.19 4.09
N VAL A 149 -8.15 -1.86 3.70
CA VAL A 149 -7.29 -2.69 4.56
C VAL A 149 -5.89 -2.11 4.50
N GLN A 150 -5.33 -1.73 5.64
CA GLN A 150 -3.95 -1.29 5.75
C GLN A 150 -3.09 -2.39 6.35
N ALA A 151 -2.01 -2.76 5.66
CA ALA A 151 -1.02 -3.67 6.22
C ALA A 151 -0.17 -2.96 7.28
N ALA A 152 0.25 -3.70 8.29
CA ALA A 152 1.24 -3.19 9.23
C ALA A 152 2.58 -3.00 8.53
N LEU A 153 3.23 -1.86 8.81
CA LEU A 153 4.56 -1.58 8.28
C LEU A 153 5.60 -1.97 9.33
N GLU A 154 6.62 -2.69 8.90
CA GLU A 154 7.79 -3.04 9.69
C GLU A 154 9.03 -2.39 9.06
N ILE A 155 10.00 -2.01 9.90
CA ILE A 155 11.26 -1.44 9.41
C ILE A 155 12.20 -2.59 9.09
N ASP A 156 12.59 -2.72 7.81
CA ASP A 156 13.58 -3.72 7.38
C ASP A 156 14.99 -3.28 7.78
N HIS A 157 15.82 -4.25 8.18
CA HIS A 157 17.19 -4.07 8.61
C HIS A 157 18.15 -4.82 7.68
N ALA A 158 18.34 -4.30 6.48
CA ALA A 158 19.23 -4.91 5.48
C ALA A 158 20.65 -5.15 6.02
N ASP A 159 21.16 -4.33 6.94
CA ASP A 159 22.54 -4.36 7.41
C ASP A 159 22.72 -4.99 8.80
N GLY A 160 21.66 -5.47 9.44
CA GLY A 160 21.72 -6.08 10.79
C GLY A 160 22.10 -5.11 11.92
N ALA A 161 22.49 -3.87 11.61
CA ALA A 161 22.79 -2.83 12.59
C ALA A 161 21.48 -2.20 13.11
N ARG A 162 21.32 -2.19 14.44
CA ARG A 162 20.15 -1.57 15.10
C ARG A 162 20.59 -0.40 15.97
N PRO A 163 20.96 0.77 15.38
CA PRO A 163 21.25 1.95 16.16
C PRO A 163 20.04 2.36 17.01
N TRP A 164 20.26 3.08 18.09
CA TRP A 164 19.19 3.46 19.03
C TRP A 164 18.03 4.20 18.35
N SER A 165 18.34 5.07 17.38
CA SER A 165 17.34 5.81 16.62
C SER A 165 16.39 4.88 15.83
N VAL A 166 16.93 3.84 15.19
CA VAL A 166 16.13 2.85 14.45
C VAL A 166 15.21 2.08 15.39
N ARG A 167 15.72 1.65 16.56
CA ARG A 167 14.88 1.00 17.59
C ARG A 167 13.73 1.89 18.06
N GLN A 168 13.94 3.20 18.13
CA GLN A 168 12.89 4.14 18.49
C GLN A 168 11.79 4.16 17.42
N PHE A 169 12.15 4.17 16.14
CA PHE A 169 11.17 4.09 15.03
C PHE A 169 10.44 2.74 15.02
N GLU A 170 11.14 1.61 15.25
CA GLU A 170 10.51 0.29 15.37
C GLU A 170 9.40 0.30 16.44
N ILE A 171 9.70 0.86 17.63
CA ILE A 171 8.73 0.96 18.72
C ILE A 171 7.55 1.86 18.31
N GLU A 172 7.82 3.01 17.69
CA GLU A 172 6.77 3.91 17.22
C GLU A 172 5.85 3.25 16.21
N TYR A 173 6.43 2.53 15.22
CA TYR A 173 5.66 1.78 14.22
C TYR A 173 4.87 0.64 14.84
N ALA A 174 5.47 -0.14 15.72
CA ALA A 174 4.77 -1.22 16.42
C ALA A 174 3.58 -0.68 17.23
N VAL A 175 3.75 0.41 18.00
CA VAL A 175 2.67 1.04 18.75
C VAL A 175 1.59 1.58 17.82
N LEU A 176 1.96 2.16 16.69
CA LEU A 176 1.00 2.69 15.71
C LEU A 176 0.19 1.55 15.05
N PHE A 177 0.88 0.60 14.40
CA PHE A 177 0.23 -0.40 13.55
C PHE A 177 -0.38 -1.56 14.32
N HIS A 178 0.21 -1.99 15.44
CA HIS A 178 -0.32 -3.09 16.26
C HIS A 178 -1.12 -2.64 17.49
N GLY A 179 -1.06 -1.36 17.86
CA GLY A 179 -1.78 -0.80 19.00
C GLY A 179 -2.87 0.18 18.62
N LEU A 180 -2.46 1.39 18.18
CA LEU A 180 -3.36 2.53 18.00
C LEU A 180 -4.35 2.33 16.84
N LEU A 181 -3.88 1.98 15.65
CA LEU A 181 -4.77 1.84 14.48
C LEU A 181 -5.82 0.73 14.67
N PRO A 182 -5.46 -0.49 15.14
CA PRO A 182 -6.46 -1.51 15.43
C PRO A 182 -7.45 -1.09 16.53
N TRP A 183 -7.00 -0.32 17.53
CA TRP A 183 -7.89 0.20 18.56
C TRP A 183 -8.88 1.22 17.99
N LEU A 184 -8.41 2.20 17.17
CA LEU A 184 -9.27 3.17 16.50
C LEU A 184 -10.31 2.48 15.60
N ALA A 185 -9.88 1.47 14.83
CA ALA A 185 -10.76 0.69 13.97
C ALA A 185 -11.88 0.02 14.76
N ARG A 186 -11.53 -0.63 15.88
CA ARG A 186 -12.54 -1.28 16.77
C ARG A 186 -13.53 -0.30 17.40
N GLN A 187 -13.12 0.96 17.59
CA GLN A 187 -14.01 2.01 18.10
C GLN A 187 -14.84 2.69 17.01
N GLY A 188 -14.68 2.31 15.73
CA GLY A 188 -15.32 2.99 14.60
C GLY A 188 -14.88 4.44 14.44
N LEU A 189 -13.67 4.76 14.89
CA LEU A 189 -13.11 6.11 14.79
C LEU A 189 -12.36 6.28 13.46
N PHE A 190 -12.10 7.55 13.11
CA PHE A 190 -11.30 7.89 11.94
C PHE A 190 -9.91 7.23 12.00
N LEU A 191 -9.52 6.59 10.90
CA LEU A 191 -8.22 5.94 10.74
C LEU A 191 -7.31 6.84 9.89
N PRO A 192 -6.22 7.38 10.44
CA PRO A 192 -5.19 8.00 9.63
C PRO A 192 -4.46 6.90 8.84
N LEU A 193 -4.66 6.85 7.54
CA LEU A 193 -3.98 5.88 6.67
C LEU A 193 -2.52 6.31 6.46
N GLY A 194 -1.61 5.36 6.51
CA GLY A 194 -0.23 5.54 6.06
C GLY A 194 -0.16 5.77 4.55
N GLY A 195 0.95 6.31 4.07
CA GLY A 195 1.15 6.63 2.65
C GLY A 195 1.31 5.42 1.73
N THR A 196 1.50 4.22 2.30
CA THR A 196 1.79 2.99 1.57
C THR A 196 1.15 1.76 2.18
N SER A 197 1.25 0.62 1.50
CA SER A 197 0.71 -0.70 1.91
C SER A 197 -0.79 -0.67 2.23
N ASN A 198 -1.52 0.18 1.51
CA ASN A 198 -2.97 0.28 1.57
C ASN A 198 -3.62 -0.53 0.45
N HIS A 199 -4.67 -1.24 0.80
CA HIS A 199 -5.50 -2.01 -0.12
C HIS A 199 -6.91 -1.43 -0.09
N PHE A 200 -7.43 -1.03 -1.25
CA PHE A 200 -8.72 -0.34 -1.41
C PHE A 200 -9.70 -1.21 -2.18
N ARG A 201 -10.98 -1.17 -1.81
CA ARG A 201 -12.06 -1.66 -2.65
C ARG A 201 -12.43 -0.57 -3.66
N ALA A 202 -12.12 -0.77 -4.94
CA ALA A 202 -12.29 0.23 -6.00
C ALA A 202 -13.74 0.71 -6.18
N SER A 203 -14.74 -0.16 -5.94
CA SER A 203 -16.16 0.17 -6.06
C SER A 203 -16.79 0.82 -4.82
N HIS A 204 -16.00 1.09 -3.76
CA HIS A 204 -16.56 1.66 -2.54
C HIS A 204 -16.92 3.15 -2.75
N PRO A 205 -18.09 3.63 -2.25
CA PRO A 205 -18.54 5.03 -2.45
C PRO A 205 -17.60 6.11 -1.91
N LEU A 206 -16.70 5.77 -1.00
CA LEU A 206 -15.66 6.69 -0.48
C LEU A 206 -14.51 6.90 -1.46
N LEU A 207 -14.40 6.09 -2.53
CA LEU A 207 -13.42 6.30 -3.59
C LEU A 207 -14.09 7.06 -4.74
N PRO A 208 -13.39 8.00 -5.41
CA PRO A 208 -13.97 8.73 -6.54
C PRO A 208 -14.40 7.76 -7.63
N GLN A 209 -15.63 7.94 -8.10
CA GLN A 209 -16.15 7.26 -9.27
C GLN A 209 -15.83 8.10 -10.52
N GLU A 210 -15.70 7.49 -11.68
CA GLU A 210 -15.19 8.06 -12.95
C GLU A 210 -15.79 9.42 -13.40
N ASN A 211 -16.78 9.96 -12.72
CA ASN A 211 -17.47 11.19 -13.13
C ASN A 211 -17.27 12.43 -12.22
N GLU A 212 -16.44 12.35 -11.19
CA GLU A 212 -16.20 13.51 -10.34
C GLU A 212 -14.77 14.04 -10.56
N SER A 213 -14.70 15.30 -11.01
CA SER A 213 -13.45 16.05 -11.24
C SER A 213 -12.65 16.33 -9.95
N ASP A 214 -13.00 15.72 -8.83
CA ASP A 214 -12.41 15.96 -7.51
C ASP A 214 -11.71 14.71 -6.95
N PHE A 215 -10.73 14.22 -7.71
CA PHE A 215 -9.86 13.14 -7.27
C PHE A 215 -8.92 13.51 -6.08
N SER A 216 -9.01 14.72 -5.58
CA SER A 216 -8.14 15.21 -4.49
C SER A 216 -8.39 14.55 -3.12
N CYS A 217 -9.54 13.89 -2.93
CA CYS A 217 -9.92 13.36 -1.61
C CYS A 217 -9.37 11.98 -1.28
N VAL A 218 -8.99 11.14 -2.26
CA VAL A 218 -8.57 9.74 -1.98
C VAL A 218 -7.14 9.67 -1.45
N PHE A 219 -6.27 10.52 -1.96
CA PHE A 219 -4.85 10.56 -1.60
C PHE A 219 -4.44 11.95 -1.10
N SER A 220 -5.35 12.64 -0.37
CA SER A 220 -5.01 13.90 0.28
C SER A 220 -3.98 13.64 1.37
N THR A 221 -2.80 14.17 1.17
CA THR A 221 -1.78 14.25 2.22
C THR A 221 -2.25 15.29 3.24
N GLY A 222 -2.62 14.85 4.45
CA GLY A 222 -2.67 15.69 5.64
C GLY A 222 -1.27 16.06 6.09
#